data_aa027a25c312be174c62e16692ab3477
#
_entry.id   aa027a25c312be174c62e16692ab3477
#
_cell.length_a   1.000
_cell.length_b   1.000
_cell.length_c   1.000
_cell.angle_alpha   90.00
_cell.angle_beta   90.00
_cell.angle_gamma   90.00
#
_symmetry.space_group_name_H-M   'P 1'
#
loop_
_entity.id
_entity.type
_entity.pdbx_description
1 polymer ?
#
loop_
_entity_poly.entity_id
_entity_poly.type
_entity_poly.pdbx_seq_one_letter_code
_entity_poly.pdbx_strand_id
1 'polypeptide(L)'
;MATRAAADWAASLSYSSLPLTVVHAAVRSFYNWAGCAVGGSNHPAVLIAHKSLSRFFGAPTSALLGSAGVQVDAQHAALLNGIASHVHDYDDTHLETITHPTGPVAAALLSFAQSLDRPVSGAEFITALVAGIEVECKAGLAVWPSHYDVGWHITSTTGSIGAAVAVSKLLNLSAEKIAHAIGIAATQVTGLREMFGSHTKSFHPGRAAQNGLVAAILASEGYTSSLQALEAKRGWVKVVSSDDKLQPKIESLGRTGQWEIEKNSFKPFPCGIVIHPVIDGCVWLHGELQRRGLQTQNIKSVHVTVHPLVLELTGKTKPKDGLEAKFSVYHGGAVGLLFGKATPAQYENDIVTSPEVTTVRDKINATADEGIRADECHIVVGFEDGKDNIERHVYHAVGSLEVPMTDPQLREKFMDQCTPIIGLTQATRASDWCWSLKAKNDIRQIGKVMYAVKD
;
A
#
# COMPACT_ATOMS: atom_id res chain seq x y z
N MET A 1 -15.68 -24.70 -8.24
CA MET A 1 -16.27 -23.33 -8.22
C MET A 1 -15.35 -22.46 -7.37
N ALA A 2 -14.82 -21.39 -7.96
CA ALA A 2 -13.76 -20.59 -7.35
C ALA A 2 -14.19 -19.87 -6.06
N THR A 3 -15.37 -19.25 -6.02
CA THR A 3 -15.88 -18.58 -4.82
C THR A 3 -15.91 -19.53 -3.64
N ARG A 4 -16.42 -20.74 -3.84
CA ARG A 4 -16.51 -21.76 -2.78
C ARG A 4 -15.12 -22.25 -2.36
N ALA A 5 -14.22 -22.51 -3.32
CA ALA A 5 -12.87 -22.98 -3.04
C ALA A 5 -12.05 -21.96 -2.22
N ALA A 6 -12.17 -20.67 -2.53
CA ALA A 6 -11.57 -19.60 -1.73
C ALA A 6 -12.11 -19.58 -0.30
N ALA A 7 -13.43 -19.73 -0.14
CA ALA A 7 -14.09 -19.75 1.16
C ALA A 7 -13.71 -21.00 1.98
N ASP A 8 -13.68 -22.18 1.35
CA ASP A 8 -13.28 -23.44 2.01
C ASP A 8 -11.82 -23.36 2.48
N TRP A 9 -10.93 -22.84 1.64
CA TRP A 9 -9.53 -22.62 2.02
C TRP A 9 -9.40 -21.64 3.20
N ALA A 10 -10.03 -20.47 3.12
CA ALA A 10 -9.96 -19.47 4.18
C ALA A 10 -10.54 -19.99 5.51
N ALA A 11 -11.64 -20.75 5.46
CA ALA A 11 -12.21 -21.37 6.65
C ALA A 11 -11.25 -22.37 7.31
N SER A 12 -10.56 -23.19 6.51
CA SER A 12 -9.65 -24.24 6.99
C SER A 12 -8.28 -23.73 7.44
N LEU A 13 -7.86 -22.51 7.02
CA LEU A 13 -6.55 -21.98 7.35
C LEU A 13 -6.35 -21.83 8.86
N SER A 14 -5.21 -22.28 9.38
CA SER A 14 -4.85 -22.15 10.79
C SER A 14 -3.45 -21.56 10.94
N TYR A 15 -3.17 -20.93 12.09
CA TYR A 15 -1.84 -20.38 12.36
C TYR A 15 -0.75 -21.44 12.27
N SER A 16 -1.01 -22.64 12.76
CA SER A 16 -0.07 -23.76 12.74
C SER A 16 0.23 -24.30 11.35
N SER A 17 -0.61 -24.02 10.36
CA SER A 17 -0.40 -24.41 8.97
C SER A 17 0.38 -23.36 8.14
N LEU A 18 0.64 -22.16 8.71
CA LEU A 18 1.40 -21.12 8.04
C LEU A 18 2.91 -21.39 8.09
N PRO A 19 3.63 -21.34 6.96
CA PRO A 19 5.08 -21.32 6.96
C PRO A 19 5.63 -20.14 7.76
N LEU A 20 6.78 -20.30 8.40
CA LEU A 20 7.41 -19.22 9.18
C LEU A 20 7.75 -18.00 8.32
N THR A 21 8.08 -18.21 7.05
CA THR A 21 8.33 -17.14 6.08
C THR A 21 7.07 -16.31 5.80
N VAL A 22 5.91 -16.98 5.69
CA VAL A 22 4.60 -16.33 5.52
C VAL A 22 4.22 -15.53 6.77
N VAL A 23 4.46 -16.08 7.97
CA VAL A 23 4.23 -15.36 9.23
C VAL A 23 5.11 -14.12 9.31
N HIS A 24 6.39 -14.23 8.91
CA HIS A 24 7.30 -13.08 8.88
C HIS A 24 6.85 -12.02 7.85
N ALA A 25 6.45 -12.45 6.66
CA ALA A 25 5.90 -11.55 5.63
C ALA A 25 4.63 -10.81 6.13
N ALA A 26 3.75 -11.50 6.85
CA ALA A 26 2.56 -10.88 7.44
C ALA A 26 2.91 -9.84 8.52
N VAL A 27 3.90 -10.11 9.36
CA VAL A 27 4.40 -9.13 10.35
C VAL A 27 4.97 -7.90 9.65
N ARG A 28 5.79 -8.08 8.60
CA ARG A 28 6.36 -6.97 7.80
C ARG A 28 5.28 -6.15 7.12
N SER A 29 4.28 -6.80 6.52
CA SER A 29 3.16 -6.14 5.85
C SER A 29 2.35 -5.29 6.83
N PHE A 30 1.99 -5.85 7.97
CA PHE A 30 1.29 -5.12 9.04
C PHE A 30 2.14 -3.97 9.60
N TYR A 31 3.43 -4.20 9.84
CA TYR A 31 4.38 -3.20 10.32
C TYR A 31 4.46 -2.00 9.38
N ASN A 32 4.65 -2.27 8.09
CA ASN A 32 4.70 -1.23 7.07
C ASN A 32 3.37 -0.46 6.99
N TRP A 33 2.25 -1.17 6.95
CA TRP A 33 0.92 -0.55 6.91
C TRP A 33 0.66 0.35 8.12
N ALA A 34 0.99 -0.11 9.31
CA ALA A 34 0.77 0.65 10.55
C ALA A 34 1.60 1.95 10.57
N GLY A 35 2.86 1.90 10.11
CA GLY A 35 3.70 3.08 9.93
C GLY A 35 3.10 4.08 8.95
N CYS A 36 2.61 3.59 7.80
CA CYS A 36 1.95 4.42 6.80
C CYS A 36 0.65 5.05 7.32
N ALA A 37 -0.15 4.29 8.10
CA ALA A 37 -1.39 4.80 8.67
C ALA A 37 -1.14 5.94 9.69
N VAL A 38 -0.11 5.79 10.55
CA VAL A 38 0.31 6.86 11.46
C VAL A 38 0.84 8.06 10.68
N GLY A 39 1.76 7.84 9.73
CA GLY A 39 2.39 8.90 8.94
C GLY A 39 1.39 9.75 8.15
N GLY A 40 0.32 9.12 7.63
CA GLY A 40 -0.73 9.80 6.87
C GLY A 40 -1.86 10.40 7.70
N SER A 41 -1.90 10.18 9.01
CA SER A 41 -3.06 10.52 9.87
C SER A 41 -3.42 12.01 9.89
N ASN A 42 -2.45 12.90 9.76
CA ASN A 42 -2.63 14.36 9.74
C ASN A 42 -2.79 14.94 8.33
N HIS A 43 -2.81 14.10 7.29
CA HIS A 43 -2.97 14.58 5.93
C HIS A 43 -4.37 15.19 5.70
N PRO A 44 -4.49 16.29 4.92
CA PRO A 44 -5.78 16.96 4.67
C PRO A 44 -6.90 16.03 4.22
N ALA A 45 -6.61 15.00 3.38
CA ALA A 45 -7.61 14.02 2.95
C ALA A 45 -8.26 13.29 4.14
N VAL A 46 -7.47 12.91 5.16
CA VAL A 46 -7.96 12.24 6.38
C VAL A 46 -8.77 13.20 7.25
N LEU A 47 -8.22 14.40 7.47
CA LEU A 47 -8.88 15.40 8.31
C LEU A 47 -10.22 15.86 7.73
N ILE A 48 -10.28 16.08 6.41
CA ILE A 48 -11.52 16.42 5.70
C ILE A 48 -12.54 15.27 5.82
N ALA A 49 -12.12 14.03 5.56
CA ALA A 49 -13.00 12.87 5.65
C ALA A 49 -13.53 12.69 7.08
N HIS A 50 -12.64 12.75 8.09
CA HIS A 50 -13.03 12.68 9.50
C HIS A 50 -14.06 13.76 9.87
N LYS A 51 -13.76 15.02 9.56
CA LYS A 51 -14.67 16.16 9.86
C LYS A 51 -16.02 15.99 9.16
N SER A 52 -16.02 15.63 7.88
CA SER A 52 -17.25 15.55 7.09
C SER A 52 -18.16 14.40 7.51
N LEU A 53 -17.58 13.27 7.95
CA LEU A 53 -18.32 12.08 8.33
C LEU A 53 -18.67 12.01 9.84
N SER A 54 -18.10 12.90 10.67
CA SER A 54 -18.23 12.83 12.14
C SER A 54 -19.67 12.75 12.64
N ARG A 55 -20.62 13.38 11.94
CA ARG A 55 -22.05 13.34 12.29
C ARG A 55 -22.70 11.95 12.14
N PHE A 56 -22.01 11.01 11.47
CA PHE A 56 -22.50 9.66 11.23
C PHE A 56 -21.77 8.60 12.07
N PHE A 57 -20.80 9.01 12.90
CA PHE A 57 -20.06 8.08 13.73
C PHE A 57 -20.97 7.40 14.76
N GLY A 58 -20.82 6.08 14.87
CA GLY A 58 -21.46 5.28 15.90
C GLY A 58 -20.63 5.17 17.18
N ALA A 59 -20.79 4.07 17.93
CA ALA A 59 -20.06 3.83 19.17
C ALA A 59 -18.53 3.85 18.96
N PRO A 60 -17.77 4.58 19.78
CA PRO A 60 -16.32 4.77 19.63
C PRO A 60 -15.54 3.55 20.10
N THR A 61 -15.46 2.53 19.27
CA THR A 61 -14.83 1.24 19.57
C THR A 61 -13.43 1.07 19.02
N SER A 62 -13.09 1.81 17.96
CA SER A 62 -11.90 1.56 17.16
C SER A 62 -11.04 2.82 16.99
N ALA A 63 -9.73 2.70 17.24
CA ALA A 63 -8.80 3.81 17.25
C ALA A 63 -8.45 4.30 15.83
N LEU A 64 -8.33 5.62 15.67
CA LEU A 64 -7.66 6.23 14.54
C LEU A 64 -6.17 6.33 14.86
N LEU A 65 -5.35 5.58 14.11
CA LEU A 65 -3.90 5.53 14.32
C LEU A 65 -3.26 6.91 14.07
N GLY A 66 -2.30 7.30 14.89
CA GLY A 66 -1.61 8.58 14.80
C GLY A 66 -2.39 9.78 15.36
N SER A 67 -3.66 9.61 15.71
CA SER A 67 -4.46 10.68 16.33
C SER A 67 -4.38 10.64 17.86
N ALA A 68 -4.66 11.78 18.52
CA ALA A 68 -4.57 11.93 19.97
C ALA A 68 -5.73 11.22 20.73
N GLY A 69 -5.75 9.87 20.68
CA GLY A 69 -6.73 9.05 21.41
C GLY A 69 -8.14 9.07 20.80
N VAL A 70 -8.29 9.51 19.55
CA VAL A 70 -9.58 9.52 18.86
C VAL A 70 -10.03 8.10 18.52
N GLN A 71 -11.26 7.77 18.89
CA GLN A 71 -11.94 6.55 18.52
C GLN A 71 -13.24 6.86 17.78
N VAL A 72 -13.59 5.98 16.84
CA VAL A 72 -14.86 6.01 16.10
C VAL A 72 -15.40 4.57 16.00
N ASP A 73 -16.57 4.38 15.40
CA ASP A 73 -17.03 3.02 15.12
C ASP A 73 -16.14 2.29 14.11
N ALA A 74 -16.21 0.96 14.11
CA ALA A 74 -15.32 0.12 13.31
C ALA A 74 -15.37 0.40 11.80
N GLN A 75 -16.56 0.75 11.26
CA GLN A 75 -16.70 1.03 9.83
C GLN A 75 -15.95 2.31 9.41
N HIS A 76 -16.12 3.38 10.20
CA HIS A 76 -15.45 4.64 9.92
C HIS A 76 -13.96 4.58 10.27
N ALA A 77 -13.56 3.79 11.28
CA ALA A 77 -12.15 3.54 11.56
C ALA A 77 -11.48 2.78 10.40
N ALA A 78 -12.13 1.77 9.82
CA ALA A 78 -11.64 1.07 8.64
C ALA A 78 -11.45 2.02 7.45
N LEU A 79 -12.43 2.88 7.18
CA LEU A 79 -12.34 3.88 6.12
C LEU A 79 -11.19 4.86 6.37
N LEU A 80 -11.11 5.46 7.55
CA LEU A 80 -10.16 6.55 7.84
C LEU A 80 -8.72 6.05 7.97
N ASN A 81 -8.49 4.90 8.63
CA ASN A 81 -7.16 4.28 8.69
C ASN A 81 -6.71 3.77 7.30
N GLY A 82 -7.64 3.28 6.47
CA GLY A 82 -7.36 2.90 5.10
C GLY A 82 -6.98 4.11 4.22
N ILE A 83 -7.65 5.25 4.36
CA ILE A 83 -7.25 6.51 3.71
C ILE A 83 -5.85 6.93 4.19
N ALA A 84 -5.64 6.96 5.51
CA ALA A 84 -4.38 7.38 6.10
C ALA A 84 -3.20 6.53 5.63
N SER A 85 -3.36 5.21 5.57
CA SER A 85 -2.29 4.30 5.17
C SER A 85 -1.84 4.45 3.71
N HIS A 86 -2.70 4.98 2.84
CA HIS A 86 -2.45 5.08 1.40
C HIS A 86 -2.15 6.50 0.89
N VAL A 87 -2.45 7.53 1.68
CA VAL A 87 -2.40 8.94 1.20
C VAL A 87 -1.02 9.38 0.74
N HIS A 88 0.04 8.82 1.30
CA HIS A 88 1.41 9.10 0.86
C HIS A 88 1.88 8.23 -0.30
N ASP A 89 1.05 7.27 -0.76
CA ASP A 89 1.44 6.27 -1.78
C ASP A 89 2.73 5.54 -1.39
N TYR A 90 2.85 5.20 -0.10
CA TYR A 90 4.06 4.68 0.54
C TYR A 90 3.86 3.28 1.14
N ASP A 91 2.65 2.74 1.04
CA ASP A 91 2.28 1.40 1.46
C ASP A 91 2.86 0.31 0.53
N ASP A 92 2.66 -0.93 0.92
CA ASP A 92 3.14 -2.10 0.19
C ASP A 92 2.50 -2.24 -1.20
N THR A 93 3.16 -3.03 -2.04
CA THR A 93 2.69 -3.29 -3.41
C THR A 93 3.00 -4.74 -3.81
N HIS A 94 1.98 -5.46 -4.23
CA HIS A 94 2.12 -6.72 -4.94
C HIS A 94 2.44 -6.41 -6.41
N LEU A 95 3.73 -6.51 -6.78
CA LEU A 95 4.25 -5.95 -8.04
C LEU A 95 3.62 -6.57 -9.29
N GLU A 96 3.28 -7.86 -9.27
CA GLU A 96 2.69 -8.55 -10.43
C GLU A 96 1.32 -7.97 -10.82
N THR A 97 0.60 -7.33 -9.90
CA THR A 97 -0.74 -6.75 -10.13
C THR A 97 -0.84 -5.27 -9.81
N ILE A 98 0.22 -4.67 -9.26
CA ILE A 98 0.22 -3.28 -8.76
C ILE A 98 -0.88 -3.05 -7.68
N THR A 99 -1.30 -4.10 -7.00
CA THR A 99 -2.25 -4.04 -5.87
C THR A 99 -1.52 -3.63 -4.59
N HIS A 100 -2.16 -2.82 -3.73
CA HIS A 100 -1.69 -2.48 -2.39
C HIS A 100 -2.49 -3.29 -1.35
N PRO A 101 -2.12 -4.56 -1.07
CA PRO A 101 -3.07 -5.50 -0.46
C PRO A 101 -3.27 -5.27 1.04
N THR A 102 -2.25 -4.80 1.76
CA THR A 102 -2.37 -4.66 3.21
C THR A 102 -3.30 -3.50 3.60
N GLY A 103 -3.39 -2.45 2.78
CA GLY A 103 -4.23 -1.28 3.05
C GLY A 103 -5.68 -1.63 3.41
N PRO A 104 -6.46 -2.18 2.50
CA PRO A 104 -7.87 -2.53 2.76
C PRO A 104 -8.01 -3.64 3.81
N VAL A 105 -7.17 -4.67 3.75
CA VAL A 105 -7.29 -5.85 4.61
C VAL A 105 -6.98 -5.52 6.07
N ALA A 106 -5.85 -4.86 6.34
CA ALA A 106 -5.45 -4.54 7.72
C ALA A 106 -6.33 -3.45 8.34
N ALA A 107 -6.77 -2.46 7.55
CA ALA A 107 -7.66 -1.41 8.05
C ALA A 107 -9.01 -1.99 8.50
N ALA A 108 -9.63 -2.88 7.72
CA ALA A 108 -10.85 -3.57 8.10
C ALA A 108 -10.65 -4.48 9.32
N LEU A 109 -9.62 -5.32 9.25
CA LEU A 109 -9.36 -6.35 10.25
C LEU A 109 -9.04 -5.75 11.62
N LEU A 110 -8.16 -4.72 11.69
CA LEU A 110 -7.82 -4.07 12.95
C LEU A 110 -9.01 -3.34 13.55
N SER A 111 -9.73 -2.56 12.73
CA SER A 111 -10.88 -1.80 13.19
C SER A 111 -11.98 -2.71 13.74
N PHE A 112 -12.23 -3.82 13.06
CA PHE A 112 -13.18 -4.82 13.53
C PHE A 112 -12.69 -5.54 14.81
N ALA A 113 -11.41 -5.94 14.86
CA ALA A 113 -10.86 -6.61 16.04
C ALA A 113 -11.00 -5.73 17.30
N GLN A 114 -10.80 -4.42 17.18
CA GLN A 114 -10.95 -3.47 18.30
C GLN A 114 -12.40 -3.30 18.77
N SER A 115 -13.39 -3.59 17.93
CA SER A 115 -14.80 -3.51 18.29
C SER A 115 -15.33 -4.76 19.00
N LEU A 116 -14.53 -5.83 19.07
CA LEU A 116 -14.91 -7.06 19.74
C LEU A 116 -14.78 -6.96 21.27
N ASP A 117 -15.68 -7.58 22.01
CA ASP A 117 -15.64 -7.64 23.48
C ASP A 117 -14.59 -8.63 24.02
N ARG A 118 -14.00 -9.47 23.15
CA ARG A 118 -12.97 -10.43 23.50
C ARG A 118 -11.58 -10.01 23.02
N PRO A 119 -10.50 -10.45 23.69
CA PRO A 119 -9.14 -10.28 23.17
C PRO A 119 -8.96 -11.02 21.85
N VAL A 120 -8.10 -10.48 21.00
CA VAL A 120 -7.67 -11.06 19.71
C VAL A 120 -6.18 -11.27 19.77
N SER A 121 -5.73 -12.51 19.70
CA SER A 121 -4.29 -12.83 19.72
C SER A 121 -3.61 -12.43 18.39
N GLY A 122 -2.29 -12.22 18.46
CA GLY A 122 -1.48 -11.99 17.25
C GLY A 122 -1.57 -13.16 16.27
N ALA A 123 -1.68 -14.39 16.74
CA ALA A 123 -1.83 -15.57 15.89
C ALA A 123 -3.17 -15.56 15.12
N GLU A 124 -4.30 -15.24 15.78
CA GLU A 124 -5.60 -15.08 15.12
C GLU A 124 -5.56 -13.96 14.08
N PHE A 125 -4.99 -12.82 14.46
CA PHE A 125 -4.88 -11.66 13.58
C PHE A 125 -4.03 -11.95 12.34
N ILE A 126 -2.83 -12.54 12.51
CA ILE A 126 -1.94 -12.91 11.41
C ILE A 126 -2.63 -13.90 10.46
N THR A 127 -3.33 -14.91 11.00
CA THR A 127 -4.04 -15.90 10.18
C THR A 127 -5.12 -15.23 9.32
N ALA A 128 -5.90 -14.33 9.92
CA ALA A 128 -6.93 -13.58 9.21
C ALA A 128 -6.35 -12.59 8.17
N LEU A 129 -5.25 -11.91 8.50
CA LEU A 129 -4.53 -11.01 7.60
C LEU A 129 -4.02 -11.77 6.36
N VAL A 130 -3.36 -12.91 6.56
CA VAL A 130 -2.87 -13.77 5.47
C VAL A 130 -4.03 -14.25 4.62
N ALA A 131 -5.14 -14.74 5.22
CA ALA A 131 -6.30 -15.20 4.46
C ALA A 131 -6.84 -14.12 3.51
N GLY A 132 -6.96 -12.88 4.01
CA GLY A 132 -7.45 -11.75 3.21
C GLY A 132 -6.50 -11.36 2.09
N ILE A 133 -5.21 -11.17 2.38
CA ILE A 133 -4.20 -10.78 1.39
C ILE A 133 -4.07 -11.83 0.29
N GLU A 134 -4.03 -13.11 0.64
CA GLU A 134 -3.93 -14.19 -0.35
C GLU A 134 -5.11 -14.20 -1.32
N VAL A 135 -6.34 -14.13 -0.81
CA VAL A 135 -7.53 -14.13 -1.67
C VAL A 135 -7.60 -12.85 -2.51
N GLU A 136 -7.24 -11.70 -1.95
CA GLU A 136 -7.16 -10.43 -2.68
C GLU A 136 -6.18 -10.52 -3.86
N CYS A 137 -4.95 -10.93 -3.59
CA CYS A 137 -3.91 -11.02 -4.62
C CYS A 137 -4.26 -12.08 -5.69
N LYS A 138 -4.82 -13.24 -5.30
CA LYS A 138 -5.27 -14.25 -6.28
C LYS A 138 -6.42 -13.75 -7.15
N ALA A 139 -7.35 -12.99 -6.59
CA ALA A 139 -8.40 -12.32 -7.36
C ALA A 139 -7.80 -11.29 -8.34
N GLY A 140 -6.82 -10.50 -7.88
CA GLY A 140 -6.09 -9.56 -8.73
C GLY A 140 -5.39 -10.24 -9.90
N LEU A 141 -4.63 -11.30 -9.63
CA LEU A 141 -3.95 -12.11 -10.68
C LEU A 141 -4.92 -12.72 -11.70
N ALA A 142 -6.16 -12.99 -11.29
CA ALA A 142 -7.18 -13.57 -12.16
C ALA A 142 -7.65 -12.62 -13.26
N VAL A 143 -7.62 -11.32 -12.99
CA VAL A 143 -8.18 -10.27 -13.87
C VAL A 143 -7.10 -9.37 -14.49
N TRP A 144 -5.83 -9.54 -14.11
CA TRP A 144 -4.70 -8.77 -14.61
C TRP A 144 -4.25 -9.26 -16.01
N PRO A 145 -3.87 -8.36 -16.96
CA PRO A 145 -3.81 -6.90 -16.81
C PRO A 145 -5.09 -6.16 -17.24
N SER A 146 -6.00 -6.76 -17.99
CA SER A 146 -7.09 -6.05 -18.66
C SER A 146 -8.02 -5.26 -17.74
N HIS A 147 -8.19 -5.72 -16.49
CA HIS A 147 -8.92 -5.00 -15.46
C HIS A 147 -8.29 -3.62 -15.15
N TYR A 148 -6.96 -3.60 -15.05
CA TYR A 148 -6.22 -2.37 -14.79
C TYR A 148 -6.19 -1.46 -16.02
N ASP A 149 -6.04 -2.05 -17.21
CA ASP A 149 -5.95 -1.31 -18.49
C ASP A 149 -7.25 -0.59 -18.83
N VAL A 150 -8.40 -1.20 -18.51
CA VAL A 150 -9.70 -0.56 -18.74
C VAL A 150 -9.98 0.62 -17.80
N GLY A 151 -9.18 0.76 -16.72
CA GLY A 151 -9.24 1.92 -15.85
C GLY A 151 -9.65 1.65 -14.40
N TRP A 152 -9.77 0.41 -13.95
CA TRP A 152 -10.03 0.09 -12.55
C TRP A 152 -8.79 0.26 -11.68
N HIS A 153 -8.95 0.80 -10.49
CA HIS A 153 -7.92 0.76 -9.45
C HIS A 153 -8.01 -0.59 -8.70
N ILE A 154 -7.18 -1.53 -9.11
CA ILE A 154 -7.22 -2.93 -8.67
C ILE A 154 -7.21 -3.09 -7.15
N THR A 155 -6.46 -2.27 -6.40
CA THR A 155 -6.43 -2.26 -4.93
C THR A 155 -7.83 -2.16 -4.31
N SER A 156 -8.70 -1.36 -4.89
CA SER A 156 -10.04 -1.15 -4.34
C SER A 156 -11.02 -2.26 -4.73
N THR A 157 -10.93 -2.70 -5.97
CA THR A 157 -11.86 -3.69 -6.51
C THR A 157 -11.64 -5.08 -5.91
N THR A 158 -10.38 -5.46 -5.65
CA THR A 158 -10.01 -6.72 -5.00
C THR A 158 -9.97 -6.60 -3.48
N GLY A 159 -9.59 -5.43 -2.96
CA GLY A 159 -9.44 -5.19 -1.52
C GLY A 159 -10.72 -5.37 -0.72
N SER A 160 -11.89 -5.06 -1.30
CA SER A 160 -13.17 -5.35 -0.66
C SER A 160 -13.36 -6.85 -0.41
N ILE A 161 -12.92 -7.69 -1.35
CA ILE A 161 -12.97 -9.16 -1.25
C ILE A 161 -11.99 -9.64 -0.17
N GLY A 162 -10.74 -9.15 -0.22
CA GLY A 162 -9.72 -9.50 0.79
C GLY A 162 -10.13 -9.11 2.21
N ALA A 163 -10.64 -7.90 2.39
CA ALA A 163 -11.13 -7.41 3.68
C ALA A 163 -12.29 -8.25 4.21
N ALA A 164 -13.24 -8.65 3.34
CA ALA A 164 -14.36 -9.51 3.71
C ALA A 164 -13.86 -10.89 4.18
N VAL A 165 -12.91 -11.48 3.49
CA VAL A 165 -12.32 -12.77 3.87
C VAL A 165 -11.59 -12.67 5.22
N ALA A 166 -10.78 -11.62 5.42
CA ALA A 166 -10.04 -11.42 6.66
C ALA A 166 -10.96 -11.28 7.88
N VAL A 167 -11.98 -10.43 7.79
CA VAL A 167 -12.94 -10.22 8.89
C VAL A 167 -13.76 -11.49 9.13
N SER A 168 -14.19 -12.18 8.06
CA SER A 168 -14.91 -13.46 8.18
C SER A 168 -14.06 -14.54 8.84
N LYS A 169 -12.74 -14.56 8.55
CA LYS A 169 -11.80 -15.49 9.20
C LYS A 169 -11.65 -15.19 10.69
N LEU A 170 -11.54 -13.92 11.07
CA LEU A 170 -11.46 -13.52 12.48
C LEU A 170 -12.76 -13.86 13.25
N LEU A 171 -13.91 -13.77 12.59
CA LEU A 171 -15.21 -14.22 13.11
C LEU A 171 -15.36 -15.74 13.15
N ASN A 172 -14.41 -16.50 12.60
CA ASN A 172 -14.46 -17.95 12.47
C ASN A 172 -15.75 -18.45 11.78
N LEU A 173 -16.15 -17.75 10.70
CA LEU A 173 -17.35 -18.11 9.95
C LEU A 173 -17.18 -19.42 9.19
N SER A 174 -18.30 -20.13 8.96
CA SER A 174 -18.31 -21.29 8.06
C SER A 174 -17.95 -20.89 6.63
N ALA A 175 -17.43 -21.83 5.85
CA ALA A 175 -17.09 -21.60 4.45
C ALA A 175 -18.27 -21.05 3.63
N GLU A 176 -19.50 -21.47 3.94
CA GLU A 176 -20.70 -20.95 3.27
C GLU A 176 -20.92 -19.46 3.58
N LYS A 177 -20.80 -19.05 4.84
CA LYS A 177 -20.89 -17.63 5.23
C LYS A 177 -19.74 -16.79 4.63
N ILE A 178 -18.52 -17.35 4.57
CA ILE A 178 -17.40 -16.69 3.89
C ILE A 178 -17.70 -16.51 2.39
N ALA A 179 -18.28 -17.51 1.72
CA ALA A 179 -18.67 -17.40 0.32
C ALA A 179 -19.75 -16.30 0.13
N HIS A 180 -20.69 -16.16 1.04
CA HIS A 180 -21.65 -15.06 1.03
C HIS A 180 -20.96 -13.71 1.26
N ALA A 181 -20.02 -13.59 2.20
CA ALA A 181 -19.25 -12.37 2.41
C ALA A 181 -18.46 -11.95 1.17
N ILE A 182 -17.80 -12.92 0.49
CA ILE A 182 -17.12 -12.68 -0.79
C ILE A 182 -18.10 -12.11 -1.82
N GLY A 183 -19.29 -12.69 -1.96
CA GLY A 183 -20.27 -12.23 -2.94
C GLY A 183 -20.83 -10.84 -2.63
N ILE A 184 -21.09 -10.53 -1.35
CA ILE A 184 -21.53 -9.19 -0.92
C ILE A 184 -20.41 -8.15 -1.18
N ALA A 185 -19.15 -8.50 -0.94
CA ALA A 185 -18.02 -7.62 -1.20
C ALA A 185 -17.79 -7.42 -2.70
N ALA A 186 -17.82 -8.50 -3.48
CA ALA A 186 -17.56 -8.47 -4.91
C ALA A 186 -18.56 -7.61 -5.71
N THR A 187 -19.77 -7.41 -5.23
CA THR A 187 -20.75 -6.53 -5.89
C THR A 187 -20.50 -5.03 -5.63
N GLN A 188 -19.58 -4.69 -4.72
CA GLN A 188 -19.26 -3.31 -4.33
C GLN A 188 -17.98 -2.82 -5.04
N VAL A 189 -17.92 -2.97 -6.37
CA VAL A 189 -16.75 -2.58 -7.18
C VAL A 189 -16.58 -1.06 -7.15
N THR A 190 -15.41 -0.60 -6.69
CA THR A 190 -15.09 0.82 -6.54
C THR A 190 -13.67 1.14 -7.00
N GLY A 191 -13.45 2.38 -7.41
CA GLY A 191 -12.12 2.91 -7.69
C GLY A 191 -11.74 2.97 -9.17
N LEU A 192 -11.46 4.21 -9.64
CA LEU A 192 -11.01 4.48 -10.99
C LEU A 192 -9.58 5.04 -10.96
N ARG A 193 -8.74 4.61 -11.90
CA ARG A 193 -7.37 5.13 -12.10
C ARG A 193 -7.35 6.64 -12.43
N GLU A 194 -8.43 7.16 -13.00
CA GLU A 194 -8.58 8.60 -13.28
C GLU A 194 -8.43 9.46 -12.01
N MET A 195 -8.65 8.89 -10.83
CA MET A 195 -8.50 9.60 -9.55
C MET A 195 -7.04 9.74 -9.08
N PHE A 196 -6.07 9.18 -9.81
CA PHE A 196 -4.67 9.26 -9.42
C PHE A 196 -4.16 10.72 -9.40
N GLY A 197 -3.46 11.11 -8.33
CA GLY A 197 -3.06 12.50 -8.08
C GLY A 197 -4.12 13.33 -7.36
N SER A 198 -5.23 12.74 -6.89
CA SER A 198 -6.23 13.39 -6.06
C SER A 198 -6.40 12.69 -4.71
N HIS A 199 -7.09 13.35 -3.75
CA HIS A 199 -7.47 12.73 -2.47
C HIS A 199 -8.26 11.43 -2.67
N THR A 200 -9.04 11.32 -3.76
CA THR A 200 -9.90 10.18 -4.04
C THR A 200 -9.10 8.89 -4.28
N LYS A 201 -7.83 8.96 -4.73
CA LYS A 201 -7.01 7.75 -4.82
C LYS A 201 -6.91 7.05 -3.46
N SER A 202 -6.60 7.79 -2.39
CA SER A 202 -6.48 7.22 -1.04
C SER A 202 -7.82 6.81 -0.42
N PHE A 203 -8.92 7.37 -0.86
CA PHE A 203 -10.25 6.93 -0.47
C PHE A 203 -10.54 5.48 -0.89
N HIS A 204 -9.95 5.00 -1.99
CA HIS A 204 -10.23 3.69 -2.55
C HIS A 204 -9.94 2.53 -1.57
N PRO A 205 -8.72 2.34 -1.02
CA PRO A 205 -8.45 1.26 -0.08
C PRO A 205 -9.25 1.41 1.22
N GLY A 206 -9.49 2.64 1.69
CA GLY A 206 -10.34 2.87 2.84
C GLY A 206 -11.79 2.43 2.61
N ARG A 207 -12.35 2.76 1.44
CA ARG A 207 -13.71 2.33 1.08
C ARG A 207 -13.79 0.82 0.89
N ALA A 208 -12.76 0.22 0.29
CA ALA A 208 -12.66 -1.24 0.16
C ALA A 208 -12.64 -1.93 1.54
N ALA A 209 -11.88 -1.39 2.50
CA ALA A 209 -11.87 -1.88 3.87
C ALA A 209 -13.26 -1.84 4.51
N GLN A 210 -13.94 -0.70 4.41
CA GLN A 210 -15.31 -0.53 4.94
C GLN A 210 -16.30 -1.49 4.27
N ASN A 211 -16.25 -1.62 2.95
CA ASN A 211 -17.12 -2.51 2.18
C ASN A 211 -16.95 -3.97 2.59
N GLY A 212 -15.69 -4.44 2.73
CA GLY A 212 -15.38 -5.81 3.13
C GLY A 212 -15.81 -6.11 4.57
N LEU A 213 -15.57 -5.16 5.50
CA LEU A 213 -16.00 -5.29 6.89
C LEU A 213 -17.53 -5.44 6.97
N VAL A 214 -18.29 -4.58 6.29
CA VAL A 214 -19.76 -4.66 6.26
C VAL A 214 -20.24 -5.97 5.64
N ALA A 215 -19.58 -6.42 4.55
CA ALA A 215 -19.93 -7.69 3.90
C ALA A 215 -19.77 -8.89 4.83
N ALA A 216 -18.69 -8.95 5.62
CA ALA A 216 -18.47 -10.02 6.59
C ALA A 216 -19.50 -10.02 7.72
N ILE A 217 -19.84 -8.84 8.25
CA ILE A 217 -20.86 -8.70 9.31
C ILE A 217 -22.24 -9.13 8.79
N LEU A 218 -22.64 -8.68 7.61
CA LEU A 218 -23.93 -9.08 7.01
C LEU A 218 -23.99 -10.59 6.83
N ALA A 219 -22.94 -11.21 6.29
CA ALA A 219 -22.90 -12.66 6.12
C ALA A 219 -22.91 -13.41 7.46
N SER A 220 -22.30 -12.85 8.51
CA SER A 220 -22.33 -13.48 9.85
C SER A 220 -23.74 -13.61 10.41
N GLU A 221 -24.61 -12.63 10.10
CA GLU A 221 -26.02 -12.62 10.50
C GLU A 221 -26.96 -13.36 9.52
N GLY A 222 -26.40 -14.01 8.48
CA GLY A 222 -27.17 -14.83 7.55
C GLY A 222 -27.65 -14.08 6.30
N TYR A 223 -27.11 -12.88 6.01
CA TYR A 223 -27.38 -12.22 4.74
C TYR A 223 -26.73 -13.00 3.59
N THR A 224 -27.48 -13.27 2.53
CA THR A 224 -27.06 -14.18 1.46
C THR A 224 -26.62 -13.43 0.18
N SER A 225 -25.76 -14.09 -0.57
CA SER A 225 -25.36 -13.70 -1.93
C SER A 225 -25.25 -14.92 -2.83
N SER A 226 -24.82 -14.75 -4.08
CA SER A 226 -24.51 -15.88 -4.95
C SER A 226 -23.26 -16.62 -4.46
N LEU A 227 -23.33 -17.94 -4.34
CA LEU A 227 -22.20 -18.81 -4.03
C LEU A 227 -21.22 -18.98 -5.21
N GLN A 228 -21.48 -18.34 -6.35
CA GLN A 228 -20.67 -18.30 -7.58
C GLN A 228 -20.38 -16.84 -7.98
N ALA A 229 -20.33 -15.94 -7.01
CA ALA A 229 -20.24 -14.49 -7.26
C ALA A 229 -19.03 -14.09 -8.09
N LEU A 230 -17.90 -14.78 -7.97
CA LEU A 230 -16.69 -14.47 -8.72
C LEU A 230 -16.71 -15.02 -10.16
N GLU A 231 -17.08 -16.31 -10.33
CA GLU A 231 -16.92 -17.07 -11.56
C GLU A 231 -18.16 -17.16 -12.46
N ALA A 232 -19.34 -16.82 -11.98
CA ALA A 232 -20.58 -16.97 -12.75
C ALA A 232 -20.58 -16.12 -14.05
N LYS A 233 -21.44 -16.46 -15.02
CA LYS A 233 -21.60 -15.72 -16.29
C LYS A 233 -21.77 -14.21 -16.12
N ARG A 234 -22.39 -13.76 -15.04
CA ARG A 234 -22.57 -12.35 -14.66
C ARG A 234 -21.85 -12.06 -13.35
N GLY A 235 -20.83 -12.86 -13.03
CA GLY A 235 -20.00 -12.73 -11.83
C GLY A 235 -18.93 -11.66 -12.00
N TRP A 236 -18.24 -11.42 -10.91
CA TRP A 236 -17.27 -10.32 -10.78
C TRP A 236 -16.24 -10.32 -11.90
N VAL A 237 -15.53 -11.46 -12.14
CA VAL A 237 -14.47 -11.54 -13.17
C VAL A 237 -14.99 -11.14 -14.54
N LYS A 238 -16.17 -11.67 -14.94
CA LYS A 238 -16.72 -11.42 -16.28
C LYS A 238 -17.21 -9.98 -16.48
N VAL A 239 -17.53 -9.28 -15.40
CA VAL A 239 -18.00 -7.89 -15.46
C VAL A 239 -16.84 -6.91 -15.47
N VAL A 240 -15.75 -7.20 -14.72
CA VAL A 240 -14.68 -6.23 -14.51
C VAL A 240 -13.46 -6.44 -15.41
N SER A 241 -13.40 -7.53 -16.19
CA SER A 241 -12.20 -7.90 -16.96
C SER A 241 -12.54 -8.74 -18.19
N SER A 242 -11.70 -8.64 -19.23
CA SER A 242 -11.66 -9.60 -20.33
C SER A 242 -10.75 -10.80 -20.03
N ASP A 243 -9.82 -10.69 -19.07
CA ASP A 243 -9.04 -11.80 -18.54
C ASP A 243 -9.88 -12.64 -17.58
N ASP A 244 -9.66 -13.95 -17.61
CA ASP A 244 -10.28 -14.89 -16.67
C ASP A 244 -9.30 -16.04 -16.36
N LYS A 245 -8.50 -15.82 -15.31
CA LYS A 245 -7.55 -16.84 -14.80
C LYS A 245 -7.96 -17.27 -13.38
N LEU A 246 -9.24 -17.08 -12.99
CA LEU A 246 -9.69 -17.22 -11.61
C LEU A 246 -9.49 -18.63 -11.05
N GLN A 247 -9.97 -19.65 -11.76
CA GLN A 247 -9.94 -21.04 -11.25
C GLN A 247 -8.53 -21.51 -10.90
N PRO A 248 -7.51 -21.43 -11.79
CA PRO A 248 -6.16 -21.87 -11.44
C PRO A 248 -5.49 -21.03 -10.36
N LYS A 249 -5.82 -19.74 -10.27
CA LYS A 249 -5.26 -18.87 -9.21
C LYS A 249 -5.83 -19.23 -7.84
N ILE A 250 -7.13 -19.45 -7.72
CA ILE A 250 -7.75 -19.88 -6.47
C ILE A 250 -7.30 -21.28 -6.06
N GLU A 251 -7.15 -22.21 -6.99
CA GLU A 251 -6.63 -23.56 -6.70
C GLU A 251 -5.18 -23.57 -6.20
N SER A 252 -4.45 -22.47 -6.39
CA SER A 252 -3.08 -22.34 -5.90
C SER A 252 -2.97 -21.79 -4.47
N LEU A 253 -4.09 -21.42 -3.83
CA LEU A 253 -4.10 -20.94 -2.45
C LEU A 253 -3.45 -21.93 -1.50
N GLY A 254 -2.51 -21.44 -0.68
CA GLY A 254 -1.82 -22.25 0.34
C GLY A 254 -0.80 -23.26 -0.18
N ARG A 255 -0.53 -23.29 -1.48
CA ARG A 255 0.51 -24.18 -2.03
C ARG A 255 1.91 -23.64 -1.74
N THR A 256 2.82 -24.52 -1.38
CA THR A 256 4.23 -24.18 -1.14
C THR A 256 4.82 -23.41 -2.32
N GLY A 257 5.51 -22.29 -2.03
CA GLY A 257 6.14 -21.44 -3.04
C GLY A 257 5.15 -20.57 -3.85
N GLN A 258 3.86 -20.55 -3.49
CA GLN A 258 2.82 -19.79 -4.19
C GLN A 258 2.06 -18.81 -3.28
N TRP A 259 2.64 -18.45 -2.14
CA TRP A 259 2.11 -17.45 -1.24
C TRP A 259 2.36 -16.04 -1.81
N GLU A 260 1.29 -15.29 -2.03
CA GLU A 260 1.40 -13.94 -2.62
C GLU A 260 1.90 -12.90 -1.62
N ILE A 261 1.64 -13.11 -0.34
CA ILE A 261 2.15 -12.22 0.72
C ILE A 261 3.69 -12.19 0.78
N GLU A 262 4.37 -13.27 0.37
CA GLU A 262 5.83 -13.33 0.28
C GLU A 262 6.39 -12.51 -0.90
N LYS A 263 5.54 -12.22 -1.91
CA LYS A 263 5.86 -11.38 -3.07
C LYS A 263 5.48 -9.91 -2.86
N ASN A 264 5.02 -9.57 -1.67
CA ASN A 264 4.65 -8.21 -1.34
C ASN A 264 5.91 -7.34 -1.17
N SER A 265 5.97 -6.25 -1.90
CA SER A 265 7.10 -5.31 -1.94
C SER A 265 6.81 -4.09 -1.08
N PHE A 266 7.82 -3.54 -0.42
CA PHE A 266 7.68 -2.35 0.41
C PHE A 266 8.36 -1.16 -0.26
N LYS A 267 7.59 -0.10 -0.50
CA LYS A 267 8.12 1.09 -1.17
C LYS A 267 9.14 1.82 -0.30
N PRO A 268 10.36 2.08 -0.79
CA PRO A 268 11.33 2.95 -0.10
C PRO A 268 11.02 4.44 -0.29
N PHE A 269 10.18 4.80 -1.30
CA PHE A 269 9.83 6.17 -1.63
C PHE A 269 8.31 6.35 -1.74
N PRO A 270 7.74 7.49 -1.29
CA PRO A 270 6.29 7.73 -1.20
C PRO A 270 5.70 8.23 -2.52
N CYS A 271 5.79 7.43 -3.58
CA CYS A 271 5.36 7.82 -4.92
C CYS A 271 5.02 6.61 -5.80
N GLY A 272 4.70 6.84 -7.07
CA GLY A 272 4.46 5.78 -8.05
C GLY A 272 5.65 4.82 -8.14
N ILE A 273 5.39 3.51 -8.03
CA ILE A 273 6.45 2.48 -7.94
C ILE A 273 7.41 2.51 -9.13
N VAL A 274 6.92 2.87 -10.31
CA VAL A 274 7.70 2.87 -11.56
C VAL A 274 8.81 3.93 -11.62
N ILE A 275 8.80 4.94 -10.73
CA ILE A 275 9.87 5.95 -10.66
C ILE A 275 10.93 5.62 -9.60
N HIS A 276 10.75 4.56 -8.83
CA HIS A 276 11.71 4.18 -7.79
C HIS A 276 13.14 3.94 -8.33
N PRO A 277 13.36 3.30 -9.51
CA PRO A 277 14.72 3.18 -10.07
C PRO A 277 15.40 4.52 -10.29
N VAL A 278 14.65 5.51 -10.76
CA VAL A 278 15.19 6.86 -10.99
C VAL A 278 15.57 7.54 -9.69
N ILE A 279 14.71 7.43 -8.65
CA ILE A 279 15.01 8.01 -7.34
C ILE A 279 16.23 7.31 -6.72
N ASP A 280 16.28 5.98 -6.73
CA ASP A 280 17.38 5.18 -6.18
C ASP A 280 18.71 5.54 -6.87
N GLY A 281 18.71 5.62 -8.19
CA GLY A 281 19.86 6.08 -8.96
C GLY A 281 20.28 7.51 -8.62
N CYS A 282 19.33 8.43 -8.46
CA CYS A 282 19.58 9.82 -8.09
C CYS A 282 20.09 9.99 -6.65
N VAL A 283 19.62 9.18 -5.71
CA VAL A 283 20.16 9.12 -4.34
C VAL A 283 21.60 8.65 -4.34
N TRP A 284 21.93 7.61 -5.12
CA TRP A 284 23.32 7.18 -5.30
C TRP A 284 24.18 8.29 -5.93
N LEU A 285 23.66 8.97 -6.96
CA LEU A 285 24.34 10.08 -7.64
C LEU A 285 24.60 11.25 -6.69
N HIS A 286 23.70 11.57 -5.77
CA HIS A 286 23.91 12.56 -4.72
C HIS A 286 25.20 12.27 -3.92
N GLY A 287 25.35 11.03 -3.43
CA GLY A 287 26.56 10.60 -2.72
C GLY A 287 27.81 10.67 -3.59
N GLU A 288 27.72 10.31 -4.87
CA GLU A 288 28.82 10.36 -5.81
C GLU A 288 29.26 11.82 -6.13
N LEU A 289 28.30 12.75 -6.26
CA LEU A 289 28.59 14.18 -6.39
C LEU A 289 29.37 14.70 -5.18
N GLN A 290 28.90 14.37 -3.96
CA GLN A 290 29.61 14.76 -2.72
C GLN A 290 31.04 14.19 -2.67
N ARG A 291 31.20 12.91 -3.03
CA ARG A 291 32.52 12.24 -3.06
C ARG A 291 33.49 12.92 -4.04
N ARG A 292 32.98 13.48 -5.16
CA ARG A 292 33.77 14.23 -6.18
C ARG A 292 33.91 15.72 -5.86
N GLY A 293 33.34 16.22 -4.77
CA GLY A 293 33.31 17.64 -4.44
C GLY A 293 32.50 18.49 -5.44
N LEU A 294 31.50 17.87 -6.08
CA LEU A 294 30.58 18.51 -7.02
C LEU A 294 29.27 18.84 -6.33
N GLN A 295 28.59 19.86 -6.80
CA GLN A 295 27.29 20.30 -6.34
C GLN A 295 26.26 20.20 -7.47
N THR A 296 24.97 20.17 -7.12
CA THR A 296 23.86 20.11 -8.10
C THR A 296 23.80 21.30 -9.04
N GLN A 297 24.36 22.45 -8.63
CA GLN A 297 24.54 23.64 -9.48
C GLN A 297 25.48 23.40 -10.67
N ASN A 298 26.46 22.51 -10.51
CA ASN A 298 27.40 22.14 -11.59
C ASN A 298 26.78 21.28 -12.68
N ILE A 299 25.60 20.71 -12.42
CA ILE A 299 24.88 19.85 -13.37
C ILE A 299 24.34 20.72 -14.50
N LYS A 300 24.63 20.34 -15.73
CA LYS A 300 24.06 20.92 -16.96
C LYS A 300 22.78 20.23 -17.36
N SER A 301 22.79 18.90 -17.38
CA SER A 301 21.65 18.08 -17.77
C SER A 301 21.68 16.72 -17.08
N VAL A 302 20.48 16.14 -16.90
CA VAL A 302 20.28 14.77 -16.44
C VAL A 302 19.41 14.06 -17.47
N HIS A 303 19.95 13.07 -18.15
CA HIS A 303 19.21 12.24 -19.09
C HIS A 303 18.84 10.92 -18.40
N VAL A 304 17.56 10.59 -18.45
CA VAL A 304 17.02 9.37 -17.81
C VAL A 304 16.31 8.54 -18.88
N THR A 305 16.82 7.34 -19.13
CA THR A 305 16.15 6.37 -20.00
C THR A 305 15.30 5.44 -19.15
N VAL A 306 14.01 5.33 -19.48
CA VAL A 306 13.00 4.60 -18.70
C VAL A 306 12.08 3.81 -19.61
N HIS A 307 11.40 2.79 -19.08
CA HIS A 307 10.34 2.09 -19.80
C HIS A 307 9.16 3.04 -20.12
N PRO A 308 8.44 2.91 -21.25
CA PRO A 308 7.31 3.78 -21.61
C PRO A 308 6.24 3.93 -20.52
N LEU A 309 5.95 2.86 -19.77
CA LEU A 309 5.00 2.88 -18.65
C LEU A 309 5.34 3.94 -17.57
N VAL A 310 6.63 4.25 -17.38
CA VAL A 310 7.07 5.29 -16.43
C VAL A 310 6.52 6.65 -16.83
N LEU A 311 6.63 6.99 -18.11
CA LEU A 311 6.15 8.28 -18.62
C LEU A 311 4.62 8.32 -18.72
N GLU A 312 3.98 7.19 -19.04
CA GLU A 312 2.50 7.07 -19.03
C GLU A 312 1.93 7.36 -17.64
N LEU A 313 2.49 6.72 -16.60
CA LEU A 313 1.94 6.80 -15.24
C LEU A 313 2.46 8.01 -14.47
N THR A 314 3.69 8.47 -14.73
CA THR A 314 4.40 9.44 -13.89
C THR A 314 5.11 10.55 -14.68
N GLY A 315 4.61 10.86 -15.87
CA GLY A 315 5.21 11.86 -16.76
C GLY A 315 4.86 13.32 -16.46
N LYS A 316 4.30 13.67 -15.28
CA LYS A 316 4.00 15.06 -14.92
C LYS A 316 5.27 15.88 -14.79
N THR A 317 5.53 16.81 -15.74
CA THR A 317 6.75 17.62 -15.78
C THR A 317 6.74 18.77 -14.78
N LYS A 318 5.57 19.35 -14.49
CA LYS A 318 5.38 20.53 -13.62
C LYS A 318 4.29 20.27 -12.59
N PRO A 319 4.54 19.39 -11.60
CA PRO A 319 3.58 19.14 -10.54
C PRO A 319 3.35 20.41 -9.71
N LYS A 320 2.10 20.65 -9.31
CA LYS A 320 1.66 21.86 -8.60
C LYS A 320 1.64 21.67 -7.08
N ASP A 321 1.58 20.44 -6.63
CA ASP A 321 1.50 20.05 -5.23
C ASP A 321 2.11 18.67 -4.99
N GLY A 322 2.14 18.25 -3.72
CA GLY A 322 2.73 16.97 -3.33
C GLY A 322 2.02 15.76 -3.91
N LEU A 323 0.70 15.82 -4.12
CA LEU A 323 -0.05 14.70 -4.70
C LEU A 323 0.31 14.50 -6.18
N GLU A 324 0.39 15.59 -6.95
CA GLU A 324 0.85 15.52 -8.34
C GLU A 324 2.33 15.11 -8.44
N ALA A 325 3.17 15.56 -7.50
CA ALA A 325 4.59 15.27 -7.48
C ALA A 325 4.90 13.76 -7.31
N LYS A 326 4.03 13.00 -6.65
CA LYS A 326 4.12 11.53 -6.54
C LYS A 326 3.97 10.81 -7.89
N PHE A 327 3.49 11.52 -8.91
CA PHE A 327 3.35 11.06 -10.29
C PHE A 327 4.26 11.85 -11.25
N SER A 328 5.44 12.26 -10.75
CA SER A 328 6.45 12.98 -11.51
C SER A 328 7.83 12.34 -11.37
N VAL A 329 8.28 11.63 -12.41
CA VAL A 329 9.65 11.11 -12.49
C VAL A 329 10.69 12.21 -12.38
N TYR A 330 10.37 13.40 -12.88
CA TYR A 330 11.22 14.59 -12.82
C TYR A 330 11.39 15.12 -11.40
N HIS A 331 10.30 15.17 -10.62
CA HIS A 331 10.37 15.57 -9.22
C HIS A 331 11.12 14.54 -8.38
N GLY A 332 10.80 13.25 -8.55
CA GLY A 332 11.49 12.17 -7.86
C GLY A 332 13.00 12.19 -8.09
N GLY A 333 13.43 12.36 -9.34
CA GLY A 333 14.85 12.51 -9.68
C GLY A 333 15.49 13.75 -9.04
N ALA A 334 14.80 14.91 -9.09
CA ALA A 334 15.30 16.16 -8.53
C ALA A 334 15.54 16.07 -7.02
N VAL A 335 14.56 15.54 -6.24
CA VAL A 335 14.73 15.44 -4.79
C VAL A 335 15.77 14.38 -4.40
N GLY A 336 15.88 13.28 -5.17
CA GLY A 336 16.96 12.29 -5.00
C GLY A 336 18.34 12.91 -5.17
N LEU A 337 18.53 13.73 -6.21
CA LEU A 337 19.81 14.43 -6.49
C LEU A 337 20.12 15.52 -5.45
N LEU A 338 19.12 16.29 -5.01
CA LEU A 338 19.32 17.41 -4.09
C LEU A 338 19.53 16.96 -2.65
N PHE A 339 18.67 16.07 -2.16
CA PHE A 339 18.61 15.72 -0.75
C PHE A 339 19.22 14.37 -0.41
N GLY A 340 19.60 13.55 -1.41
CA GLY A 340 20.05 12.17 -1.20
C GLY A 340 18.98 11.27 -0.55
N LYS A 341 17.70 11.68 -0.62
CA LYS A 341 16.55 10.97 -0.10
C LYS A 341 15.25 11.46 -0.72
N ALA A 342 14.20 10.66 -0.63
CA ALA A 342 12.85 11.04 -1.01
C ALA A 342 11.87 10.42 0.01
N THR A 343 11.60 11.14 1.09
CA THR A 343 10.62 10.79 2.14
C THR A 343 9.36 11.65 1.97
N PRO A 344 8.26 11.45 2.71
CA PRO A 344 7.09 12.31 2.62
C PRO A 344 7.40 13.81 2.70
N ALA A 345 8.42 14.21 3.47
CA ALA A 345 8.83 15.61 3.60
C ALA A 345 9.29 16.24 2.25
N GLN A 346 9.87 15.47 1.34
CA GLN A 346 10.27 15.96 0.02
C GLN A 346 9.08 16.11 -0.95
N TYR A 347 7.89 15.70 -0.55
CA TYR A 347 6.64 15.84 -1.30
C TYR A 347 5.67 16.85 -0.65
N GLU A 348 6.13 17.64 0.35
CA GLU A 348 5.34 18.78 0.86
C GLU A 348 5.28 19.89 -0.20
N ASN A 349 4.15 20.62 -0.23
CA ASN A 349 3.86 21.57 -1.31
C ASN A 349 4.92 22.68 -1.47
N ASP A 350 5.47 23.17 -0.37
CA ASP A 350 6.52 24.19 -0.34
C ASP A 350 7.83 23.65 -0.93
N ILE A 351 8.17 22.39 -0.72
CA ILE A 351 9.33 21.75 -1.34
C ILE A 351 9.10 21.52 -2.83
N VAL A 352 7.92 21.00 -3.22
CA VAL A 352 7.58 20.72 -4.62
C VAL A 352 7.69 21.97 -5.49
N THR A 353 7.31 23.12 -4.96
CA THR A 353 7.31 24.41 -5.69
C THR A 353 8.55 25.27 -5.43
N SER A 354 9.49 24.82 -4.59
CA SER A 354 10.69 25.60 -4.25
C SER A 354 11.56 25.86 -5.49
N PRO A 355 12.20 27.05 -5.57
CA PRO A 355 13.12 27.37 -6.68
C PRO A 355 14.28 26.38 -6.83
N GLU A 356 14.78 25.85 -5.72
CA GLU A 356 15.88 24.88 -5.70
C GLU A 356 15.48 23.58 -6.41
N VAL A 357 14.33 23.00 -6.04
CA VAL A 357 13.83 21.76 -6.64
C VAL A 357 13.42 21.96 -8.10
N THR A 358 12.74 23.08 -8.41
CA THR A 358 12.29 23.37 -9.78
C THR A 358 13.48 23.55 -10.72
N THR A 359 14.56 24.21 -10.27
CA THR A 359 15.79 24.39 -11.07
C THR A 359 16.44 23.05 -11.44
N VAL A 360 16.53 22.10 -10.51
CA VAL A 360 17.11 20.78 -10.80
C VAL A 360 16.13 19.94 -11.62
N ARG A 361 14.85 20.01 -11.32
CA ARG A 361 13.79 19.30 -12.07
C ARG A 361 13.79 19.67 -13.55
N ASP A 362 13.96 20.97 -13.87
CA ASP A 362 13.97 21.46 -15.25
C ASP A 362 15.22 21.00 -16.05
N LYS A 363 16.27 20.49 -15.39
CA LYS A 363 17.45 19.89 -16.03
C LYS A 363 17.26 18.39 -16.34
N ILE A 364 16.18 17.76 -15.84
CA ILE A 364 15.92 16.33 -16.04
C ILE A 364 15.11 16.13 -17.31
N ASN A 365 15.63 15.28 -18.20
CA ASN A 365 14.98 14.85 -19.44
C ASN A 365 14.80 13.33 -19.39
N ALA A 366 13.57 12.87 -19.46
CA ALA A 366 13.24 11.45 -19.48
C ALA A 366 12.84 11.02 -20.90
N THR A 367 13.42 9.91 -21.37
CA THR A 367 13.11 9.30 -22.66
C THR A 367 12.68 7.87 -22.48
N ALA A 368 11.70 7.45 -23.28
CA ALA A 368 11.18 6.08 -23.25
C ALA A 368 12.03 5.13 -24.11
N ASP A 369 12.28 3.91 -23.61
CA ASP A 369 12.91 2.80 -24.33
C ASP A 369 12.17 1.50 -23.97
N GLU A 370 11.57 0.84 -24.97
CA GLU A 370 10.90 -0.45 -24.80
C GLU A 370 11.86 -1.61 -24.50
N GLY A 371 13.16 -1.42 -24.72
CA GLY A 371 14.20 -2.41 -24.49
C GLY A 371 14.58 -2.59 -23.03
N ILE A 372 14.14 -1.72 -22.12
CA ILE A 372 14.40 -1.83 -20.68
C ILE A 372 13.12 -2.17 -19.91
N ARG A 373 13.29 -2.74 -18.71
CA ARG A 373 12.15 -3.14 -17.88
C ARG A 373 11.52 -1.94 -17.15
N ALA A 374 10.27 -2.09 -16.68
CA ALA A 374 9.57 -1.05 -15.93
C ALA A 374 10.20 -0.74 -14.55
N ASP A 375 11.02 -1.65 -14.00
CA ASP A 375 11.77 -1.52 -12.75
C ASP A 375 13.27 -1.17 -12.96
N GLU A 376 13.62 -0.69 -14.17
CA GLU A 376 14.98 -0.38 -14.59
C GLU A 376 15.10 1.07 -15.07
N CYS A 377 16.28 1.68 -14.91
CA CYS A 377 16.59 2.95 -15.56
C CYS A 377 18.09 3.11 -15.83
N HIS A 378 18.43 3.95 -16.81
CA HIS A 378 19.78 4.43 -17.06
C HIS A 378 19.82 5.95 -16.93
N ILE A 379 20.75 6.46 -16.12
CA ILE A 379 20.88 7.89 -15.82
C ILE A 379 22.26 8.37 -16.25
N VAL A 380 22.32 9.48 -16.99
CA VAL A 380 23.54 10.16 -17.39
C VAL A 380 23.48 11.60 -16.94
N VAL A 381 24.46 12.02 -16.12
CA VAL A 381 24.59 13.41 -15.62
C VAL A 381 25.73 14.09 -16.34
N GLY A 382 25.43 15.16 -17.08
CA GLY A 382 26.40 16.03 -17.75
C GLY A 382 26.67 17.32 -16.96
N PHE A 383 27.89 17.86 -17.08
CA PHE A 383 28.35 19.03 -16.33
C PHE A 383 28.68 20.22 -17.24
N GLU A 384 28.59 21.45 -16.70
CA GLU A 384 28.87 22.70 -17.42
C GLU A 384 30.35 22.83 -17.84
N ASP A 385 31.28 22.35 -17.03
CA ASP A 385 32.71 22.58 -17.15
C ASP A 385 33.45 21.56 -18.04
N GLY A 386 32.73 20.81 -18.89
CA GLY A 386 33.33 19.77 -19.73
C GLY A 386 33.95 18.60 -18.95
N LYS A 387 33.57 18.43 -17.69
CA LYS A 387 33.92 17.26 -16.87
C LYS A 387 33.26 15.99 -17.42
N ASP A 388 33.90 14.87 -17.16
CA ASP A 388 33.35 13.57 -17.54
C ASP A 388 31.95 13.34 -16.95
N ASN A 389 31.07 12.83 -17.75
CA ASN A 389 29.73 12.46 -17.31
C ASN A 389 29.78 11.43 -16.17
N ILE A 390 28.78 11.44 -15.31
CA ILE A 390 28.56 10.37 -14.35
C ILE A 390 27.36 9.57 -14.83
N GLU A 391 27.55 8.26 -14.92
CA GLU A 391 26.49 7.33 -15.35
C GLU A 391 26.10 6.40 -14.22
N ARG A 392 24.81 6.09 -14.15
CA ARG A 392 24.28 5.08 -13.24
C ARG A 392 23.23 4.24 -13.94
N HIS A 393 23.45 2.94 -13.98
CA HIS A 393 22.44 1.95 -14.38
C HIS A 393 21.85 1.32 -13.13
N VAL A 394 20.54 1.37 -12.97
CA VAL A 394 19.77 0.70 -11.91
C VAL A 394 18.99 -0.43 -12.57
N TYR A 395 19.43 -1.65 -12.37
CA TYR A 395 18.75 -2.85 -12.89
C TYR A 395 17.49 -3.15 -12.10
N HIS A 396 17.55 -3.03 -10.77
CA HIS A 396 16.43 -3.23 -9.86
C HIS A 396 16.57 -2.24 -8.72
N ALA A 397 15.53 -1.46 -8.47
CA ALA A 397 15.51 -0.50 -7.36
C ALA A 397 15.41 -1.22 -6.01
N VAL A 398 15.89 -0.58 -4.96
CA VAL A 398 15.58 -0.98 -3.58
C VAL A 398 14.06 -1.03 -3.39
N GLY A 399 13.57 -2.07 -2.75
CA GLY A 399 12.15 -2.34 -2.57
C GLY A 399 11.55 -3.22 -3.68
N SER A 400 12.30 -3.61 -4.71
CA SER A 400 11.89 -4.66 -5.66
C SER A 400 11.95 -6.06 -5.02
N LEU A 401 11.52 -7.09 -5.74
CA LEU A 401 11.65 -8.48 -5.28
C LEU A 401 13.11 -8.95 -5.31
N GLU A 402 13.89 -8.44 -6.24
CA GLU A 402 15.33 -8.76 -6.41
C GLU A 402 16.20 -8.03 -5.39
N VAL A 403 15.81 -6.82 -4.97
CA VAL A 403 16.49 -6.00 -3.96
C VAL A 403 15.48 -5.57 -2.88
N PRO A 404 14.96 -6.52 -2.09
CA PRO A 404 13.92 -6.22 -1.11
C PRO A 404 14.46 -5.34 0.02
N MET A 405 13.61 -4.46 0.55
CA MET A 405 13.94 -3.72 1.77
C MET A 405 14.24 -4.69 2.90
N THR A 406 15.34 -4.46 3.61
CA THR A 406 15.70 -5.20 4.83
C THR A 406 14.83 -4.77 6.01
N ASP A 407 14.79 -5.57 7.09
CA ASP A 407 14.06 -5.21 8.31
C ASP A 407 14.58 -3.90 8.96
N PRO A 408 15.91 -3.63 9.01
CA PRO A 408 16.41 -2.31 9.43
C PRO A 408 15.92 -1.14 8.58
N GLN A 409 15.88 -1.27 7.25
CA GLN A 409 15.35 -0.23 6.37
C GLN A 409 13.84 -0.02 6.55
N LEU A 410 13.06 -1.09 6.79
CA LEU A 410 11.65 -0.96 7.16
C LEU A 410 11.47 -0.24 8.49
N ARG A 411 12.37 -0.49 9.46
CA ARG A 411 12.36 0.22 10.75
C ARG A 411 12.68 1.69 10.58
N GLU A 412 13.67 2.04 9.80
CA GLU A 412 14.00 3.44 9.46
C GLU A 412 12.80 4.14 8.82
N LYS A 413 12.21 3.53 7.79
CA LYS A 413 10.99 4.04 7.15
C LYS A 413 9.84 4.26 8.14
N PHE A 414 9.62 3.34 9.06
CA PHE A 414 8.58 3.46 10.09
C PHE A 414 8.88 4.65 11.02
N MET A 415 10.12 4.77 11.49
CA MET A 415 10.53 5.87 12.38
C MET A 415 10.42 7.23 11.69
N ASP A 416 10.82 7.33 10.42
CA ASP A 416 10.71 8.56 9.62
C ASP A 416 9.26 9.05 9.47
N GLN A 417 8.30 8.13 9.34
CA GLN A 417 6.89 8.46 9.23
C GLN A 417 6.23 8.75 10.59
N CYS A 418 6.56 7.96 11.60
CA CYS A 418 5.86 8.01 12.88
C CYS A 418 6.39 9.09 13.81
N THR A 419 7.72 9.32 13.82
CA THR A 419 8.34 10.29 14.76
C THR A 419 7.76 11.70 14.66
N PRO A 420 7.52 12.28 13.48
CA PRO A 420 6.93 13.60 13.36
C PRO A 420 5.48 13.68 13.89
N ILE A 421 4.77 12.56 13.94
CA ILE A 421 3.34 12.50 14.31
C ILE A 421 3.14 12.17 15.78
N ILE A 422 3.85 11.17 16.30
CA ILE A 422 3.63 10.65 17.66
C ILE A 422 4.83 10.80 18.59
N GLY A 423 5.91 11.45 18.12
CA GLY A 423 7.15 11.64 18.87
C GLY A 423 8.04 10.40 18.91
N LEU A 424 9.36 10.59 19.13
CA LEU A 424 10.38 9.54 19.06
C LEU A 424 10.10 8.39 20.03
N THR A 425 9.80 8.71 21.30
CA THR A 425 9.56 7.69 22.33
C THR A 425 8.38 6.79 21.97
N GLN A 426 7.29 7.38 21.52
CA GLN A 426 6.09 6.65 21.17
C GLN A 426 6.27 5.86 19.87
N ALA A 427 6.96 6.43 18.87
CA ALA A 427 7.29 5.75 17.61
C ALA A 427 8.15 4.51 17.86
N THR A 428 9.14 4.59 18.78
CA THR A 428 9.96 3.44 19.18
C THR A 428 9.12 2.34 19.83
N ARG A 429 8.23 2.70 20.76
CA ARG A 429 7.31 1.74 21.42
C ARG A 429 6.36 1.09 20.40
N ALA A 430 5.82 1.87 19.47
CA ALA A 430 4.95 1.39 18.41
C ALA A 430 5.67 0.43 17.47
N SER A 431 6.89 0.77 17.06
CA SER A 431 7.75 -0.09 16.25
C SER A 431 8.00 -1.45 16.91
N ASP A 432 8.46 -1.46 18.16
CA ASP A 432 8.74 -2.71 18.90
C ASP A 432 7.46 -3.52 19.13
N TRP A 433 6.33 -2.84 19.34
CA TRP A 433 5.04 -3.48 19.50
C TRP A 433 4.62 -4.22 18.22
N CYS A 434 4.74 -3.59 17.05
CA CYS A 434 4.37 -4.19 15.76
C CYS A 434 5.29 -5.36 15.38
N TRP A 435 6.60 -5.25 15.58
CA TRP A 435 7.53 -6.36 15.34
C TRP A 435 7.25 -7.58 16.19
N SER A 436 6.72 -7.39 17.40
CA SER A 436 6.31 -8.48 18.28
C SER A 436 4.86 -8.93 18.09
N LEU A 437 4.22 -8.60 16.97
CA LEU A 437 2.81 -8.89 16.68
C LEU A 437 2.42 -10.36 16.97
N LYS A 438 3.23 -11.33 16.50
CA LYS A 438 2.98 -12.76 16.70
C LYS A 438 2.89 -13.20 18.18
N ALA A 439 3.53 -12.45 19.07
CA ALA A 439 3.57 -12.73 20.51
C ALA A 439 2.49 -11.96 21.30
N LYS A 440 1.64 -11.18 20.65
CA LYS A 440 0.60 -10.41 21.33
C LYS A 440 -0.58 -11.27 21.74
N ASN A 441 -0.97 -11.16 23.01
CA ASN A 441 -2.18 -11.80 23.53
C ASN A 441 -3.45 -11.01 23.15
N ASP A 442 -3.32 -9.72 22.88
CA ASP A 442 -4.44 -8.87 22.49
C ASP A 442 -3.96 -7.69 21.60
N ILE A 443 -4.21 -7.80 20.31
CA ILE A 443 -3.82 -6.78 19.33
C ILE A 443 -4.65 -5.50 19.43
N ARG A 444 -5.80 -5.53 20.10
CA ARG A 444 -6.66 -4.34 20.30
C ARG A 444 -5.91 -3.23 21.05
N GLN A 445 -4.84 -3.58 21.78
CA GLN A 445 -4.01 -2.65 22.55
C GLN A 445 -3.14 -1.73 21.69
N ILE A 446 -3.09 -1.94 20.36
CA ILE A 446 -2.26 -1.11 19.45
C ILE A 446 -2.61 0.39 19.54
N GLY A 447 -3.88 0.74 19.76
CA GLY A 447 -4.31 2.12 19.94
C GLY A 447 -3.62 2.82 21.11
N LYS A 448 -3.12 2.07 22.11
CA LYS A 448 -2.38 2.61 23.27
C LYS A 448 -0.91 2.94 22.97
N VAL A 449 -0.40 2.51 21.85
CA VAL A 449 1.01 2.75 21.45
C VAL A 449 1.12 3.59 20.17
N MET A 450 0.06 3.70 19.39
CA MET A 450 0.03 4.44 18.12
C MET A 450 -0.82 5.71 18.19
N TYR A 451 -0.64 6.51 19.23
CA TYR A 451 -1.36 7.77 19.39
C TYR A 451 -0.39 8.95 19.58
N ALA A 452 -0.78 10.13 19.10
CA ALA A 452 -0.06 11.35 19.38
C ALA A 452 -0.19 11.70 20.88
N VAL A 453 0.91 11.95 21.56
CA VAL A 453 0.90 12.48 22.93
C VAL A 453 0.48 13.94 22.81
N LYS A 454 -0.56 14.36 23.56
CA LYS A 454 -0.86 15.79 23.71
C LYS A 454 0.21 16.39 24.59
N ASP A 455 0.96 17.35 24.07
CA ASP A 455 1.81 18.23 24.85
C ASP A 455 0.98 19.06 25.84
#